data_6e4d2eeb77a356cabed4a0cd07e8f1f8
#
_entry.id   6e4d2eeb77a356cabed4a0cd07e8f1f8
#
_cell.length_a   1.000
_cell.length_b   1.000
_cell.length_c   1.000
_cell.angle_alpha   90.00
_cell.angle_beta   90.00
_cell.angle_gamma   90.00
#
_symmetry.space_group_name_H-M   'P 1'
#
loop_
_entity.id
_entity.type
_entity.pdbx_description
1 polymer ?
#
loop_
_entity_poly.entity_id
_entity_poly.type
_entity_poly.pdbx_seq_one_letter_code
_entity_poly.pdbx_strand_id
1 'polypeptide(L)'
;MELFRAIVLVLALILLASFFVAAEIALISLREGQVKQMKGKRGARVAKLTQNPNRFLAAAQVGVTVCGFLSAALGAEKLGVFVEPRLTDLGLTEGSAKVISIITVTLVIAYFSLVLGELVPKRLALYRSESISLNSSFIIDGMARLFRPIIWLLSKSTDLVMALFGVNPKSE
;
A
#
# COMPACT_ATOMS: atom_id res chain seq x y z
N MET A 1 10.52 -8.51 25.05
CA MET A 1 10.55 -7.18 24.40
C MET A 1 10.68 -7.27 22.89
N GLU A 2 11.49 -8.17 22.35
CA GLU A 2 11.71 -8.29 20.89
C GLU A 2 10.44 -8.70 20.11
N LEU A 3 9.66 -9.67 20.59
CA LEU A 3 8.38 -10.04 19.96
C LEU A 3 7.42 -8.86 19.85
N PHE A 4 7.28 -8.08 20.92
CA PHE A 4 6.42 -6.89 20.92
C PHE A 4 6.88 -5.85 19.89
N ARG A 5 8.20 -5.58 19.83
CA ARG A 5 8.77 -4.66 18.83
C ARG A 5 8.53 -5.15 17.39
N ALA A 6 8.67 -6.45 17.14
CA ALA A 6 8.42 -7.04 15.83
C ALA A 6 6.94 -6.88 15.41
N ILE A 7 6.01 -7.16 16.32
CA ILE A 7 4.57 -6.98 16.08
C ILE A 7 4.25 -5.51 15.80
N VAL A 8 4.74 -4.59 16.62
CA VAL A 8 4.52 -3.15 16.43
C VAL A 8 5.06 -2.66 15.09
N LEU A 9 6.25 -3.11 14.69
CA LEU A 9 6.84 -2.76 13.40
C LEU A 9 5.99 -3.24 12.23
N VAL A 10 5.56 -4.51 12.25
CA VAL A 10 4.70 -5.09 11.21
C VAL A 10 3.37 -4.35 11.13
N LEU A 11 2.72 -4.09 12.27
CA LEU A 11 1.47 -3.32 12.32
C LEU A 11 1.65 -1.89 11.83
N ALA A 12 2.75 -1.23 12.16
CA ALA A 12 3.04 0.12 11.66
C ALA A 12 3.16 0.15 10.14
N LEU A 13 3.81 -0.84 9.52
CA LEU A 13 3.90 -0.98 8.07
C LEU A 13 2.54 -1.25 7.42
N ILE A 14 1.72 -2.12 8.03
CA ILE A 14 0.34 -2.38 7.58
C ILE A 14 -0.51 -1.10 7.63
N LEU A 15 -0.43 -0.32 8.73
CA LEU A 15 -1.15 0.94 8.86
C LEU A 15 -0.65 2.01 7.89
N LEU A 16 0.64 2.00 7.58
CA LEU A 16 1.19 2.89 6.56
C LEU A 16 0.68 2.52 5.16
N ALA A 17 0.62 1.23 4.83
CA ALA A 17 -0.02 0.74 3.60
C ALA A 17 -1.50 1.16 3.55
N SER A 18 -2.23 0.99 4.65
CA SER A 18 -3.62 1.42 4.83
C SER A 18 -3.85 2.89 4.49
N PHE A 19 -2.93 3.77 4.92
CA PHE A 19 -2.98 5.19 4.58
C PHE A 19 -2.91 5.42 3.05
N PHE A 20 -2.00 4.73 2.34
CA PHE A 20 -1.88 4.87 0.89
C PHE A 20 -3.11 4.34 0.16
N VAL A 21 -3.64 3.18 0.58
CA VAL A 21 -4.87 2.60 0.02
C VAL A 21 -6.07 3.54 0.24
N ALA A 22 -6.22 4.09 1.45
CA ALA A 22 -7.30 5.04 1.73
C ALA A 22 -7.18 6.32 0.90
N ALA A 23 -5.98 6.87 0.75
CA ALA A 23 -5.72 8.06 -0.04
C ALA A 23 -6.02 7.84 -1.53
N GLU A 24 -5.61 6.70 -2.08
CA GLU A 24 -5.85 6.31 -3.46
C GLU A 24 -7.35 6.23 -3.75
N ILE A 25 -8.07 5.44 -2.98
CA ILE A 25 -9.51 5.24 -3.17
C ILE A 25 -10.30 6.54 -2.93
N ALA A 26 -9.91 7.33 -1.93
CA ALA A 26 -10.56 8.61 -1.68
C ALA A 26 -10.42 9.57 -2.86
N LEU A 27 -9.21 9.71 -3.43
CA LEU A 27 -8.96 10.60 -4.58
C LEU A 27 -9.70 10.16 -5.84
N ILE A 28 -9.77 8.85 -6.12
CA ILE A 28 -10.51 8.31 -7.27
C ILE A 28 -12.03 8.50 -7.11
N SER A 29 -12.53 8.37 -5.89
CA SER A 29 -13.96 8.43 -5.60
C SER A 29 -14.54 9.84 -5.64
N LEU A 30 -13.71 10.88 -5.74
CA LEU A 30 -14.18 12.27 -5.82
C LEU A 30 -14.86 12.57 -7.14
N ARG A 31 -16.03 13.20 -7.05
CA ARG A 31 -16.73 13.75 -8.21
C ARG A 31 -16.17 15.14 -8.53
N GLU A 32 -16.19 15.53 -9.80
CA GLU A 32 -15.72 16.87 -10.21
C GLU A 32 -16.37 18.03 -9.45
N GLY A 33 -17.67 17.92 -9.17
CA GLY A 33 -18.40 18.91 -8.38
C GLY A 33 -17.87 19.07 -6.95
N GLN A 34 -17.47 17.98 -6.31
CA GLN A 34 -16.86 17.98 -4.97
C GLN A 34 -15.49 18.65 -5.03
N VAL A 35 -14.67 18.30 -6.01
CA VAL A 35 -13.32 18.89 -6.19
C VAL A 35 -13.42 20.40 -6.39
N LYS A 36 -14.37 20.90 -7.21
CA LYS A 36 -14.60 22.33 -7.45
C LYS A 36 -15.05 23.10 -6.20
N GLN A 37 -15.71 22.44 -5.26
CA GLN A 37 -16.16 23.04 -4.01
C GLN A 37 -15.08 23.08 -2.92
N MET A 38 -13.99 22.31 -3.08
CA MET A 38 -12.88 22.27 -2.12
C MET A 38 -12.07 23.55 -2.19
N LYS A 39 -12.11 24.36 -1.12
CA LYS A 39 -11.41 25.65 -1.04
C LYS A 39 -10.03 25.55 -0.39
N GLY A 40 -9.20 26.55 -0.62
CA GLY A 40 -7.90 26.73 0.01
C GLY A 40 -6.79 25.85 -0.58
N LYS A 41 -5.60 25.91 0.03
CA LYS A 41 -4.38 25.24 -0.47
C LYS A 41 -4.52 23.71 -0.59
N ARG A 42 -5.30 23.07 0.31
CA ARG A 42 -5.53 21.63 0.26
C ARG A 42 -6.44 21.25 -0.90
N GLY A 43 -7.53 22.01 -1.12
CA GLY A 43 -8.44 21.79 -2.25
C GLY A 43 -7.74 21.96 -3.60
N ALA A 44 -6.93 23.01 -3.76
CA ALA A 44 -6.14 23.22 -4.96
C ALA A 44 -5.15 22.06 -5.24
N ARG A 45 -4.60 21.45 -4.18
CA ARG A 45 -3.71 20.29 -4.31
C ARG A 45 -4.49 19.03 -4.72
N VAL A 46 -5.67 18.79 -4.15
CA VAL A 46 -6.56 17.71 -4.58
C VAL A 46 -6.93 17.88 -6.04
N ALA A 47 -7.36 19.08 -6.46
CA ALA A 47 -7.69 19.37 -7.85
C ALA A 47 -6.52 19.08 -8.80
N LYS A 48 -5.29 19.44 -8.41
CA LYS A 48 -4.09 19.12 -9.19
C LYS A 48 -3.80 17.60 -9.28
N LEU A 49 -4.02 16.86 -8.21
CA LEU A 49 -3.82 15.41 -8.20
C LEU A 49 -4.85 14.71 -9.08
N THR A 50 -6.12 15.09 -8.99
CA THR A 50 -7.22 14.49 -9.78
C THR A 50 -7.14 14.80 -11.28
N GLN A 51 -6.45 15.86 -11.68
CA GLN A 51 -6.15 16.14 -13.10
C GLN A 51 -5.15 15.15 -13.73
N ASN A 52 -4.32 14.49 -12.92
CA ASN A 52 -3.33 13.52 -13.37
C ASN A 52 -3.44 12.20 -12.56
N PRO A 53 -4.51 11.42 -12.76
CA PRO A 53 -4.79 10.25 -11.94
C PRO A 53 -3.66 9.21 -11.98
N ASN A 54 -3.08 8.93 -13.14
CA ASN A 54 -2.02 7.95 -13.29
C ASN A 54 -0.80 8.23 -12.39
N ARG A 55 -0.51 9.51 -12.15
CA ARG A 55 0.64 9.90 -11.34
C ARG A 55 0.43 9.64 -9.85
N PHE A 56 -0.74 9.99 -9.30
CA PHE A 56 -0.98 9.76 -7.88
C PHE A 56 -1.28 8.28 -7.58
N LEU A 57 -1.95 7.58 -8.52
CA LEU A 57 -2.17 6.14 -8.46
C LEU A 57 -0.84 5.39 -8.35
N ALA A 58 0.09 5.65 -9.28
CA ALA A 58 1.41 5.02 -9.24
C ALA A 58 2.17 5.35 -7.94
N ALA A 59 2.08 6.60 -7.43
CA ALA A 59 2.72 6.98 -6.18
C ALA A 59 2.14 6.22 -4.97
N ALA A 60 0.81 6.12 -4.88
CA ALA A 60 0.13 5.37 -3.82
C ALA A 60 0.46 3.88 -3.91
N GLN A 61 0.41 3.31 -5.13
CA GLN A 61 0.71 1.91 -5.37
C GLN A 61 2.15 1.54 -4.97
N VAL A 62 3.15 2.39 -5.27
CA VAL A 62 4.53 2.19 -4.80
C VAL A 62 4.57 2.15 -3.28
N GLY A 63 3.87 3.07 -2.60
CA GLY A 63 3.77 3.08 -1.14
C GLY A 63 3.17 1.79 -0.57
N VAL A 64 2.04 1.35 -1.11
CA VAL A 64 1.36 0.10 -0.71
C VAL A 64 2.29 -1.10 -0.91
N THR A 65 2.90 -1.22 -2.08
CA THR A 65 3.74 -2.36 -2.45
C THR A 65 4.99 -2.45 -1.56
N VAL A 66 5.68 -1.33 -1.35
CA VAL A 66 6.88 -1.28 -0.50
C VAL A 66 6.53 -1.64 0.95
N CYS A 67 5.47 -1.06 1.51
CA CYS A 67 5.02 -1.37 2.86
C CYS A 67 4.59 -2.84 3.00
N GLY A 68 3.88 -3.39 2.02
CA GLY A 68 3.45 -4.77 2.00
C GLY A 68 4.62 -5.75 1.99
N PHE A 69 5.59 -5.55 1.09
CA PHE A 69 6.81 -6.40 1.03
C PHE A 69 7.65 -6.30 2.30
N LEU A 70 7.86 -5.09 2.82
CA LEU A 70 8.61 -4.90 4.07
C LEU A 70 7.90 -5.56 5.25
N SER A 71 6.57 -5.43 5.34
CA SER A 71 5.76 -6.08 6.38
C SER A 71 5.89 -7.61 6.33
N ALA A 72 5.79 -8.19 5.14
CA ALA A 72 5.91 -9.64 4.95
C ALA A 72 7.33 -10.14 5.26
N ALA A 73 8.36 -9.48 4.72
CA ALA A 73 9.75 -9.89 4.89
C ALA A 73 10.21 -9.78 6.35
N LEU A 74 10.01 -8.60 6.97
CA LEU A 74 10.38 -8.37 8.37
C LEU A 74 9.53 -9.22 9.34
N GLY A 75 8.28 -9.45 8.99
CA GLY A 75 7.41 -10.31 9.78
C GLY A 75 7.85 -11.77 9.75
N ALA A 76 8.13 -12.32 8.57
CA ALA A 76 8.62 -13.69 8.43
C ALA A 76 9.95 -13.89 9.18
N GLU A 77 10.89 -12.95 9.01
CA GLU A 77 12.20 -13.00 9.69
C GLU A 77 12.07 -12.88 11.22
N LYS A 78 11.36 -11.84 11.69
CA LYS A 78 11.38 -11.50 13.13
C LYS A 78 10.35 -12.29 13.96
N LEU A 79 9.21 -12.68 13.37
CA LEU A 79 8.18 -13.45 14.10
C LEU A 79 8.37 -14.95 13.93
N GLY A 80 8.98 -15.40 12.83
CA GLY A 80 9.28 -16.81 12.57
C GLY A 80 10.11 -17.44 13.68
N VAL A 81 11.11 -16.71 14.20
CA VAL A 81 11.98 -17.15 15.30
C VAL A 81 11.23 -17.52 16.57
N PHE A 82 10.02 -16.99 16.79
CA PHE A 82 9.20 -17.29 17.96
C PHE A 82 8.27 -18.50 17.74
N VAL A 83 7.98 -18.84 16.48
CA VAL A 83 7.11 -19.96 16.11
C VAL A 83 7.90 -21.25 15.90
N GLU A 84 9.06 -21.15 15.29
CA GLU A 84 9.93 -22.28 14.94
C GLU A 84 10.25 -23.21 16.12
N PRO A 85 10.70 -22.74 17.31
CA PRO A 85 11.00 -23.60 18.44
C PRO A 85 9.80 -24.42 18.92
N ARG A 86 8.61 -23.80 18.91
CA ARG A 86 7.36 -24.49 19.32
C ARG A 86 6.99 -25.62 18.38
N LEU A 87 7.27 -25.47 17.09
CA LEU A 87 7.04 -26.52 16.10
C LEU A 87 8.06 -27.67 16.26
N THR A 88 9.29 -27.35 16.61
CA THR A 88 10.33 -28.36 16.92
C THR A 88 9.98 -29.15 18.19
N ASP A 89 9.46 -28.48 19.22
CA ASP A 89 8.98 -29.12 20.46
C ASP A 89 7.81 -30.09 20.21
N LEU A 90 7.02 -29.84 19.14
CA LEU A 90 5.96 -30.74 18.68
C LEU A 90 6.45 -31.94 17.84
N GLY A 91 7.77 -32.12 17.69
CA GLY A 91 8.39 -33.24 17.01
C GLY A 91 8.69 -33.03 15.52
N LEU A 92 8.58 -31.82 14.98
CA LEU A 92 9.00 -31.53 13.61
C LEU A 92 10.54 -31.42 13.52
N THR A 93 11.08 -31.81 12.39
CA THR A 93 12.51 -31.56 12.09
C THR A 93 12.75 -30.06 11.96
N GLU A 94 13.94 -29.57 12.31
CA GLU A 94 14.31 -28.14 12.21
C GLU A 94 13.98 -27.54 10.84
N GLY A 95 14.27 -28.25 9.74
CA GLY A 95 13.97 -27.79 8.38
C GLY A 95 12.48 -27.62 8.13
N SER A 96 11.65 -28.59 8.57
CA SER A 96 10.20 -28.54 8.43
C SER A 96 9.59 -27.46 9.34
N ALA A 97 10.07 -27.35 10.57
CA ALA A 97 9.63 -26.34 11.53
C ALA A 97 9.86 -24.92 10.99
N LYS A 98 11.03 -24.67 10.41
CA LYS A 98 11.35 -23.37 9.80
C LYS A 98 10.43 -23.02 8.63
N VAL A 99 10.20 -23.94 7.70
CA VAL A 99 9.33 -23.70 6.54
C VAL A 99 7.90 -23.45 6.99
N ILE A 100 7.37 -24.29 7.88
CA ILE A 100 5.99 -24.14 8.42
C ILE A 100 5.85 -22.85 9.21
N SER A 101 6.87 -22.46 9.99
CA SER A 101 6.89 -21.18 10.71
C SER A 101 6.76 -19.98 9.76
N ILE A 102 7.57 -19.94 8.71
CA ILE A 102 7.54 -18.86 7.70
C ILE A 102 6.15 -18.80 7.04
N ILE A 103 5.62 -19.94 6.61
CA ILE A 103 4.31 -20.00 5.96
C ILE A 103 3.21 -19.50 6.92
N THR A 104 3.19 -20.00 8.15
CA THR A 104 2.18 -19.64 9.15
C THR A 104 2.21 -18.14 9.46
N VAL A 105 3.40 -17.59 9.74
CA VAL A 105 3.58 -16.17 10.02
C VAL A 105 3.16 -15.32 8.81
N THR A 106 3.56 -15.73 7.61
CA THR A 106 3.20 -15.02 6.38
C THR A 106 1.68 -15.00 6.15
N LEU A 107 0.99 -16.12 6.38
CA LEU A 107 -0.47 -16.19 6.26
C LEU A 107 -1.18 -15.29 7.28
N VAL A 108 -0.70 -15.26 8.53
CA VAL A 108 -1.24 -14.38 9.56
C VAL A 108 -1.05 -12.91 9.19
N ILE A 109 0.16 -12.53 8.74
CA ILE A 109 0.44 -11.16 8.29
C ILE A 109 -0.40 -10.81 7.07
N ALA A 110 -0.54 -11.72 6.10
CA ALA A 110 -1.36 -11.52 4.91
C ALA A 110 -2.83 -11.26 5.28
N TYR A 111 -3.38 -12.01 6.24
CA TYR A 111 -4.74 -11.78 6.73
C TYR A 111 -4.90 -10.36 7.31
N PHE A 112 -4.02 -9.95 8.23
CA PHE A 112 -4.09 -8.61 8.81
C PHE A 112 -3.82 -7.51 7.79
N SER A 113 -2.88 -7.73 6.87
CA SER A 113 -2.62 -6.80 5.76
C SER A 113 -3.83 -6.64 4.85
N LEU A 114 -4.53 -7.73 4.54
CA LEU A 114 -5.73 -7.68 3.72
C LEU A 114 -6.87 -6.93 4.43
N VAL A 115 -7.12 -7.24 5.70
CA VAL A 115 -8.22 -6.64 6.46
C VAL A 115 -7.91 -5.18 6.81
N LEU A 116 -6.79 -4.93 7.51
CA LEU A 116 -6.44 -3.61 8.05
C LEU A 116 -5.73 -2.73 7.04
N GLY A 117 -4.94 -3.32 6.16
CA GLY A 117 -4.16 -2.60 5.13
C GLY A 117 -4.96 -2.28 3.88
N GLU A 118 -6.02 -3.06 3.57
CA GLU A 118 -6.72 -2.92 2.29
C GLU A 118 -8.24 -2.80 2.42
N LEU A 119 -8.95 -3.79 2.98
CA LEU A 119 -10.41 -3.82 2.96
C LEU A 119 -11.05 -2.69 3.80
N VAL A 120 -10.59 -2.51 5.02
CA VAL A 120 -11.10 -1.46 5.92
C VAL A 120 -10.81 -0.07 5.37
N PRO A 121 -9.57 0.27 4.95
CA PRO A 121 -9.24 1.57 4.39
C PRO A 121 -10.05 1.91 3.13
N LYS A 122 -10.26 0.96 2.22
CA LYS A 122 -11.09 1.15 1.01
C LYS A 122 -12.51 1.54 1.38
N ARG A 123 -13.12 0.82 2.34
CA ARG A 123 -14.49 1.14 2.78
C ARG A 123 -14.56 2.52 3.44
N LEU A 124 -13.63 2.85 4.33
CA LEU A 124 -13.57 4.16 4.98
C LEU A 124 -13.39 5.30 3.97
N ALA A 125 -12.54 5.08 2.95
CA ALA A 125 -12.29 6.06 1.91
C ALA A 125 -13.52 6.37 1.06
N LEU A 126 -14.37 5.38 0.78
CA LEU A 126 -15.63 5.58 0.08
C LEU A 126 -16.63 6.41 0.89
N TYR A 127 -16.69 6.22 2.22
CA TYR A 127 -17.59 6.98 3.09
C TYR A 127 -17.10 8.39 3.40
N ARG A 128 -15.78 8.63 3.39
CA ARG A 128 -15.16 9.90 3.81
C ARG A 128 -14.14 10.42 2.78
N SER A 129 -14.45 10.27 1.49
CA SER A 129 -13.53 10.60 0.40
C SER A 129 -12.99 12.03 0.45
N GLU A 130 -13.83 13.02 0.72
CA GLU A 130 -13.42 14.43 0.80
C GLU A 130 -12.41 14.68 1.93
N SER A 131 -12.73 14.25 3.14
CA SER A 131 -11.88 14.45 4.32
C SER A 131 -10.52 13.76 4.16
N ILE A 132 -10.53 12.50 3.69
CA ILE A 132 -9.31 11.72 3.49
C ILE A 132 -8.47 12.33 2.38
N SER A 133 -9.06 12.71 1.25
CA SER A 133 -8.35 13.35 0.14
C SER A 133 -7.68 14.66 0.55
N LEU A 134 -8.39 15.54 1.28
CA LEU A 134 -7.83 16.80 1.77
C LEU A 134 -6.65 16.58 2.71
N ASN A 135 -6.74 15.59 3.62
CA ASN A 135 -5.70 15.35 4.62
C ASN A 135 -4.48 14.60 4.03
N SER A 136 -4.70 13.67 3.09
CA SER A 136 -3.63 12.88 2.46
C SER A 136 -2.95 13.60 1.30
N SER A 137 -3.59 14.62 0.69
CA SER A 137 -3.12 15.29 -0.52
C SER A 137 -1.67 15.80 -0.44
N PHE A 138 -1.23 16.26 0.74
CA PHE A 138 0.14 16.75 0.93
C PHE A 138 1.17 15.63 0.80
N ILE A 139 0.91 14.50 1.45
CA ILE A 139 1.82 13.35 1.46
C ILE A 139 1.85 12.72 0.07
N ILE A 140 0.69 12.53 -0.56
CA ILE A 140 0.60 11.93 -1.90
C ILE A 140 1.29 12.80 -2.96
N ASP A 141 1.07 14.13 -2.96
CA ASP A 141 1.77 15.05 -3.90
C ASP A 141 3.29 15.07 -3.65
N GLY A 142 3.71 15.00 -2.38
CA GLY A 142 5.12 14.88 -1.99
C GLY A 142 5.75 13.59 -2.52
N MET A 143 5.10 12.46 -2.30
CA MET A 143 5.53 11.16 -2.80
C MET A 143 5.55 11.09 -4.33
N ALA A 144 4.52 11.61 -4.99
CA ALA A 144 4.47 11.65 -6.46
C ALA A 144 5.60 12.51 -7.06
N ARG A 145 6.12 13.48 -6.32
CA ARG A 145 7.33 14.25 -6.72
C ARG A 145 8.62 13.48 -6.44
N LEU A 146 8.74 12.90 -5.24
CA LEU A 146 9.92 12.15 -4.81
C LEU A 146 10.14 10.91 -5.69
N PHE A 147 9.10 10.15 -5.95
CA PHE A 147 9.15 8.93 -6.77
C PHE A 147 8.98 9.17 -8.27
N ARG A 148 9.08 10.42 -8.74
CA ARG A 148 8.94 10.77 -10.15
C ARG A 148 9.78 9.90 -11.10
N PRO A 149 11.07 9.61 -10.84
CA PRO A 149 11.87 8.75 -11.71
C PRO A 149 11.36 7.30 -11.72
N ILE A 150 10.93 6.79 -10.57
CA ILE A 150 10.36 5.44 -10.44
C ILE A 150 9.02 5.36 -11.17
N ILE A 151 8.15 6.34 -10.96
CA ILE A 151 6.84 6.43 -11.63
C ILE A 151 7.03 6.51 -13.16
N TRP A 152 8.01 7.28 -13.64
CA TRP A 152 8.33 7.35 -15.06
C TRP A 152 8.77 5.98 -15.60
N LEU A 153 9.65 5.27 -14.88
CA LEU A 153 10.10 3.92 -15.26
C LEU A 153 8.92 2.94 -15.31
N LEU A 154 8.06 2.93 -14.27
CA LEU A 154 6.88 2.09 -14.23
C LEU A 154 5.92 2.38 -15.38
N SER A 155 5.65 3.67 -15.67
CA SER A 155 4.81 4.06 -16.80
C SER A 155 5.37 3.58 -18.13
N LYS A 156 6.68 3.73 -18.35
CA LYS A 156 7.33 3.23 -19.58
C LYS A 156 7.28 1.71 -19.70
N SER A 157 7.46 0.99 -18.59
CA SER A 157 7.34 -0.47 -18.57
C SER A 157 5.90 -0.91 -18.87
N THR A 158 4.91 -0.21 -18.30
CA THR A 158 3.49 -0.45 -18.56
C THR A 158 3.15 -0.19 -20.03
N ASP A 159 3.59 0.96 -20.59
CA ASP A 159 3.39 1.30 -22.01
C ASP A 159 3.96 0.21 -22.92
N LEU A 160 5.16 -0.32 -22.59
CA LEU A 160 5.80 -1.39 -23.35
C LEU A 160 4.96 -2.66 -23.32
N VAL A 161 4.50 -3.07 -22.14
CA VAL A 161 3.64 -4.26 -22.00
C VAL A 161 2.31 -4.07 -22.73
N MET A 162 1.67 -2.89 -22.61
CA MET A 162 0.43 -2.58 -23.33
C MET A 162 0.60 -2.64 -24.85
N ALA A 163 1.74 -2.17 -25.37
CA ALA A 163 2.06 -2.27 -26.79
C ALA A 163 2.17 -3.71 -27.28
N LEU A 164 2.66 -4.64 -26.45
CA LEU A 164 2.68 -6.08 -26.78
C LEU A 164 1.30 -6.69 -26.92
N PHE A 165 0.28 -6.12 -26.23
CA PHE A 165 -1.11 -6.51 -26.35
C PHE A 165 -1.86 -5.72 -27.45
N GLY A 166 -1.16 -4.94 -28.28
CA GLY A 166 -1.77 -4.18 -29.39
C GLY A 166 -2.50 -2.91 -28.95
N VAL A 167 -2.39 -2.52 -27.69
CA VAL A 167 -3.00 -1.28 -27.16
C VAL A 167 -1.98 -0.16 -27.28
N ASN A 168 -2.31 0.90 -28.05
CA ASN A 168 -1.44 2.06 -28.19
C ASN A 168 -1.84 3.14 -27.15
N PRO A 169 -1.07 3.37 -26.07
CA PRO A 169 -1.41 4.31 -25.02
C PRO A 169 -1.36 5.79 -25.45
N LYS A 170 -0.97 6.08 -26.69
CA LYS A 170 -0.90 7.44 -27.26
C LYS A 170 -2.09 7.82 -28.15
N SER A 171 -3.13 6.98 -28.19
CA SER A 171 -4.29 7.20 -29.07
C SER A 171 -5.49 7.91 -28.39
N GLU A 172 -5.26 8.56 -27.23
CA GLU A 172 -6.22 9.50 -26.62
C GLU A 172 -5.69 10.93 -26.62
#